data_93e880b5293637794fcc4eaf878c60d8
#
_entry.id   93e880b5293637794fcc4eaf878c60d8
#
_cell.length_a   1.000
_cell.length_b   1.000
_cell.length_c   1.000
_cell.angle_alpha   90.00
_cell.angle_beta   90.00
_cell.angle_gamma   90.00
#
_symmetry.space_group_name_H-M   'P 1'
#
loop_
_entity.id
_entity.type
_entity.pdbx_description
1 polymer ?
#
loop_
_entity_poly.entity_id
_entity_poly.type
_entity_poly.pdbx_seq_one_letter_code
_entity_poly.pdbx_strand_id
1 'polypeptide(L)'
;MRRRWGSMNKKKLLSGPYFVWMILFTIIPLLVIAWYGFTDRTGAFTLANVRAIASPEHLKALGLSLSLSIACTILCLLIAYPLAMILKKTGMGKKGFVVFIFILPMWMNFLLRTYAWLNLLDDGGILFNICRNLGLPTFSVVGTNAAIIMGMIYNFLPFMVLPLFNVLTKIDENVLNAARDLGANSAQVFFKVTLPLSLPGIISLSLIHISEPTRL
;
A
#
# COMPACT_ATOMS: atom_id res chain seq x y z
N MET A 1 -12.94 51.15 9.98
CA MET A 1 -11.69 50.38 9.73
C MET A 1 -11.01 49.94 11.01
N ARG A 2 -11.61 49.12 11.83
CA ARG A 2 -10.99 48.53 13.03
C ARG A 2 -11.66 47.19 13.30
N ARG A 3 -10.96 46.08 13.15
CA ARG A 3 -11.19 44.74 13.72
C ARG A 3 -10.83 43.60 12.74
N ARG A 4 -9.60 43.58 12.24
CA ARG A 4 -9.09 42.38 11.55
C ARG A 4 -7.81 41.79 12.17
N TRP A 5 -7.20 42.45 13.13
CA TRP A 5 -5.91 42.03 13.71
C TRP A 5 -6.03 41.03 14.88
N GLY A 6 -7.19 40.96 15.57
CA GLY A 6 -7.37 40.11 16.75
C GLY A 6 -7.67 38.62 16.43
N SER A 7 -8.16 38.28 15.22
CA SER A 7 -8.56 36.90 14.90
C SER A 7 -7.41 36.03 14.37
N MET A 8 -6.39 36.64 13.78
CA MET A 8 -5.23 35.90 13.26
C MET A 8 -4.33 35.37 14.37
N ASN A 9 -4.19 36.07 15.50
CA ASN A 9 -3.36 35.61 16.62
C ASN A 9 -3.99 34.42 17.36
N LYS A 10 -5.32 34.37 17.50
CA LYS A 10 -6.00 33.24 18.16
C LYS A 10 -5.91 31.95 17.33
N LYS A 11 -6.00 32.03 16.02
CA LYS A 11 -5.81 30.87 15.12
C LYS A 11 -4.40 30.33 15.14
N LYS A 12 -3.39 31.21 15.22
CA LYS A 12 -1.98 30.81 15.36
C LYS A 12 -1.69 30.18 16.72
N LEU A 13 -2.35 30.65 17.78
CA LEU A 13 -2.21 30.08 19.12
C LEU A 13 -2.84 28.69 19.22
N LEU A 14 -3.97 28.44 18.55
CA LEU A 14 -4.59 27.11 18.45
C LEU A 14 -3.74 26.08 17.70
N SER A 15 -2.88 26.52 16.77
CA SER A 15 -1.95 25.65 16.05
C SER A 15 -0.68 25.34 16.85
N GLY A 16 -0.42 26.05 17.96
CA GLY A 16 0.77 25.89 18.80
C GLY A 16 1.02 24.45 19.27
N PRO A 17 0.04 23.78 19.90
CA PRO A 17 0.20 22.41 20.36
C PRO A 17 0.55 21.42 19.23
N TYR A 18 -0.02 21.62 18.04
CA TYR A 18 0.29 20.80 16.85
C TYR A 18 1.74 21.01 16.38
N PHE A 19 2.23 22.25 16.33
CA PHE A 19 3.62 22.53 15.96
C PHE A 19 4.61 21.95 16.98
N VAL A 20 4.30 22.05 18.28
CA VAL A 20 5.13 21.45 19.33
C VAL A 20 5.19 19.93 19.15
N TRP A 21 4.04 19.28 18.92
CA TRP A 21 3.98 17.85 18.68
C TRP A 21 4.77 17.44 17.42
N MET A 22 4.61 18.17 16.33
CA MET A 22 5.31 17.91 15.07
C MET A 22 6.83 18.07 15.22
N ILE A 23 7.30 19.12 15.94
CA ILE A 23 8.73 19.32 16.20
C ILE A 23 9.27 18.17 17.05
N LEU A 24 8.59 17.81 18.12
CA LEU A 24 9.05 16.83 19.10
C LEU A 24 9.07 15.41 18.53
N PHE A 25 8.03 15.02 17.78
CA PHE A 25 7.86 13.65 17.31
C PHE A 25 8.23 13.42 15.83
N THR A 26 8.44 14.48 15.07
CA THR A 26 8.81 14.34 13.65
C THR A 26 10.17 14.97 13.38
N ILE A 27 10.35 16.25 13.70
CA ILE A 27 11.57 16.99 13.32
C ILE A 27 12.78 16.53 14.15
N ILE A 28 12.63 16.42 15.49
CA ILE A 28 13.75 16.01 16.35
C ILE A 28 14.23 14.60 15.99
N PRO A 29 13.40 13.54 15.85
CA PRO A 29 13.87 12.23 15.42
C PRO A 29 14.56 12.23 14.05
N LEU A 30 14.06 13.00 13.10
CA LEU A 30 14.71 13.15 11.79
C LEU A 30 16.09 13.79 11.90
N LEU A 31 16.23 14.84 12.72
CA LEU A 31 17.53 15.48 12.96
C LEU A 31 18.49 14.52 13.66
N VAL A 32 18.00 13.71 14.61
CA VAL A 32 18.79 12.70 15.31
C VAL A 32 19.29 11.63 14.32
N ILE A 33 18.41 11.14 13.43
CA ILE A 33 18.80 10.18 12.40
C ILE A 33 19.84 10.79 11.46
N ALA A 34 19.64 12.04 11.02
CA ALA A 34 20.61 12.73 10.18
C ALA A 34 21.94 12.91 10.90
N TRP A 35 21.93 13.31 12.18
CA TRP A 35 23.13 13.43 12.98
C TRP A 35 23.90 12.11 13.04
N TYR A 36 23.26 11.00 13.41
CA TYR A 36 23.90 9.68 13.44
C TYR A 36 24.32 9.19 12.06
N GLY A 37 23.61 9.59 10.99
CA GLY A 37 24.00 9.26 9.62
C GLY A 37 25.32 9.90 9.19
N PHE A 38 25.62 11.09 9.72
CA PHE A 38 26.85 11.84 9.40
C PHE A 38 27.91 11.82 10.50
N THR A 39 27.71 11.01 11.55
CA THR A 39 28.62 10.98 12.69
C THR A 39 29.08 9.56 12.96
N ASP A 40 30.36 9.37 13.30
CA ASP A 40 30.91 8.10 13.74
C ASP A 40 30.64 7.88 15.25
N ARG A 41 30.95 6.69 15.77
CA ARG A 41 30.80 6.32 17.20
C ARG A 41 31.58 7.23 18.14
N THR A 42 32.59 7.92 17.63
CA THR A 42 33.39 8.91 18.38
C THR A 42 32.81 10.32 18.35
N GLY A 43 31.69 10.55 17.64
CA GLY A 43 31.09 11.87 17.47
C GLY A 43 31.75 12.72 16.37
N ALA A 44 32.73 12.20 15.63
CA ALA A 44 33.38 12.90 14.54
C ALA A 44 32.54 12.83 13.26
N PHE A 45 32.53 13.91 12.47
CA PHE A 45 31.83 13.94 11.19
C PHE A 45 32.45 12.93 10.21
N THR A 46 31.61 12.07 9.63
CA THR A 46 32.03 11.05 8.66
C THR A 46 31.00 10.82 7.58
N LEU A 47 31.45 10.50 6.38
CA LEU A 47 30.61 10.05 5.27
C LEU A 47 30.63 8.51 5.10
N ALA A 48 31.28 7.80 6.03
CA ALA A 48 31.41 6.34 5.95
C ALA A 48 30.04 5.65 5.96
N ASN A 49 29.11 6.10 6.79
CA ASN A 49 27.76 5.56 6.88
C ASN A 49 26.98 5.77 5.56
N VAL A 50 27.15 6.94 4.92
CA VAL A 50 26.54 7.21 3.62
C VAL A 50 27.14 6.34 2.51
N ARG A 51 28.47 6.13 2.54
CA ARG A 51 29.15 5.20 1.61
C ARG A 51 28.74 3.74 1.83
N ALA A 52 28.48 3.34 3.06
CA ALA A 52 27.99 2.01 3.38
C ALA A 52 26.67 1.65 2.69
N ILE A 53 25.81 2.64 2.42
CA ILE A 53 24.57 2.44 1.64
C ILE A 53 24.87 1.89 0.24
N ALA A 54 26.00 2.29 -0.36
CA ALA A 54 26.42 1.84 -1.69
C ALA A 54 27.16 0.49 -1.67
N SER A 55 27.23 -0.20 -0.51
CA SER A 55 27.84 -1.54 -0.45
C SER A 55 27.03 -2.54 -1.28
N PRO A 56 27.68 -3.55 -1.88
CA PRO A 56 27.02 -4.56 -2.71
C PRO A 56 25.89 -5.29 -2.00
N GLU A 57 26.00 -5.48 -0.69
CA GLU A 57 25.02 -6.15 0.16
C GLU A 57 23.73 -5.32 0.29
N HIS A 58 23.87 -4.03 0.60
CA HIS A 58 22.73 -3.12 0.70
C HIS A 58 22.06 -2.88 -0.65
N LEU A 59 22.83 -2.78 -1.74
CA LEU A 59 22.28 -2.65 -3.09
C LEU A 59 21.51 -3.90 -3.53
N LYS A 60 22.02 -5.10 -3.20
CA LYS A 60 21.29 -6.36 -3.45
C LYS A 60 19.99 -6.42 -2.66
N ALA A 61 20.03 -6.09 -1.37
CA ALA A 61 18.83 -6.05 -0.52
C ALA A 61 17.80 -5.05 -1.05
N LEU A 62 18.24 -3.85 -1.43
CA LEU A 62 17.38 -2.82 -2.03
C LEU A 62 16.78 -3.30 -3.36
N GLY A 63 17.58 -3.90 -4.22
CA GLY A 63 17.12 -4.47 -5.50
C GLY A 63 16.08 -5.56 -5.32
N LEU A 64 16.29 -6.47 -4.35
CA LEU A 64 15.33 -7.51 -4.01
C LEU A 64 14.03 -6.90 -3.46
N SER A 65 14.11 -5.98 -2.51
CA SER A 65 12.94 -5.32 -1.93
C SER A 65 12.13 -4.59 -3.00
N LEU A 66 12.81 -3.87 -3.90
CA LEU A 66 12.14 -3.14 -4.98
C LEU A 66 11.46 -4.09 -5.97
N SER A 67 12.12 -5.18 -6.35
CA SER A 67 11.53 -6.18 -7.26
C SER A 67 10.31 -6.87 -6.65
N LEU A 68 10.35 -7.24 -5.37
CA LEU A 68 9.22 -7.82 -4.65
C LEU A 68 8.06 -6.82 -4.52
N SER A 69 8.37 -5.55 -4.25
CA SER A 69 7.36 -4.48 -4.13
C SER A 69 6.66 -4.23 -5.46
N ILE A 70 7.40 -4.16 -6.55
CA ILE A 70 6.83 -3.99 -7.90
C ILE A 70 5.95 -5.19 -8.25
N ALA A 71 6.44 -6.42 -8.03
CA ALA A 71 5.68 -7.64 -8.30
C ALA A 71 4.38 -7.67 -7.46
N CYS A 72 4.46 -7.36 -6.16
CA CYS A 72 3.30 -7.27 -5.30
C CYS A 72 2.30 -6.21 -5.77
N THR A 73 2.78 -5.01 -6.13
CA THR A 73 1.93 -3.92 -6.62
C THR A 73 1.18 -4.30 -7.89
N ILE A 74 1.87 -4.93 -8.85
CA ILE A 74 1.24 -5.42 -10.10
C ILE A 74 0.18 -6.46 -9.79
N LEU A 75 0.48 -7.45 -8.95
CA LEU A 75 -0.45 -8.52 -8.60
C LEU A 75 -1.65 -7.97 -7.80
N CYS A 76 -1.40 -7.08 -6.83
CA CYS A 76 -2.48 -6.39 -6.11
C CYS A 76 -3.39 -5.62 -7.07
N LEU A 77 -2.82 -4.90 -8.04
CA LEU A 77 -3.59 -4.13 -9.01
C LEU A 77 -4.43 -5.04 -9.91
N LEU A 78 -3.85 -6.14 -10.38
CA LEU A 78 -4.56 -7.13 -11.21
C LEU A 78 -5.75 -7.76 -10.48
N ILE A 79 -5.68 -7.94 -9.16
CA ILE A 79 -6.76 -8.47 -8.33
C ILE A 79 -7.74 -7.35 -7.93
N ALA A 80 -7.21 -6.22 -7.49
CA ALA A 80 -8.02 -5.12 -6.96
C ALA A 80 -8.86 -4.43 -8.03
N TYR A 81 -8.36 -4.34 -9.26
CA TYR A 81 -9.05 -3.62 -10.33
C TYR A 81 -10.38 -4.29 -10.73
N PRO A 82 -10.41 -5.59 -11.08
CA PRO A 82 -11.66 -6.30 -11.36
C PRO A 82 -12.61 -6.27 -10.16
N LEU A 83 -12.07 -6.43 -8.95
CA LEU A 83 -12.86 -6.43 -7.72
C LEU A 83 -13.52 -5.06 -7.49
N ALA A 84 -12.79 -3.97 -7.64
CA ALA A 84 -13.32 -2.61 -7.53
C ALA A 84 -14.38 -2.31 -8.62
N MET A 85 -14.19 -2.83 -9.83
CA MET A 85 -15.21 -2.73 -10.91
C MET A 85 -16.48 -3.50 -10.57
N ILE A 86 -16.38 -4.71 -10.03
CA ILE A 86 -17.53 -5.51 -9.58
C ILE A 86 -18.27 -4.75 -8.48
N LEU A 87 -17.56 -4.22 -7.49
CA LEU A 87 -18.15 -3.42 -6.40
C LEU A 87 -18.87 -2.19 -6.92
N LYS A 88 -18.31 -1.50 -7.92
CA LYS A 88 -18.98 -0.36 -8.59
C LYS A 88 -20.25 -0.83 -9.31
N LYS A 89 -20.15 -1.86 -10.14
CA LYS A 89 -21.25 -2.36 -10.98
C LYS A 89 -22.43 -2.90 -10.17
N THR A 90 -22.16 -3.62 -9.10
CA THR A 90 -23.20 -4.23 -8.24
C THR A 90 -23.77 -3.23 -7.24
N GLY A 91 -23.21 -2.04 -7.10
CA GLY A 91 -23.62 -1.06 -6.09
C GLY A 91 -23.32 -1.52 -4.64
N MET A 92 -22.73 -2.70 -4.46
CA MET A 92 -22.39 -3.24 -3.14
C MET A 92 -21.36 -2.38 -2.41
N GLY A 93 -20.49 -1.70 -3.11
CA GLY A 93 -19.52 -0.77 -2.52
C GLY A 93 -20.17 0.44 -1.79
N LYS A 94 -21.42 0.76 -2.09
CA LYS A 94 -22.21 1.77 -1.35
C LYS A 94 -22.80 1.22 -0.04
N LYS A 95 -22.88 -0.10 0.10
CA LYS A 95 -23.32 -0.76 1.33
C LYS A 95 -22.12 -0.85 2.27
N GLY A 96 -22.13 -0.11 3.37
CA GLY A 96 -21.04 -0.04 4.34
C GLY A 96 -20.53 -1.41 4.82
N PHE A 97 -21.38 -2.45 4.76
CA PHE A 97 -21.00 -3.82 5.11
C PHE A 97 -19.86 -4.40 4.25
N VAL A 98 -19.87 -4.15 2.93
CA VAL A 98 -18.80 -4.66 2.03
C VAL A 98 -17.49 -3.96 2.32
N VAL A 99 -17.54 -2.64 2.55
CA VAL A 99 -16.37 -1.87 2.97
C VAL A 99 -15.82 -2.40 4.29
N PHE A 100 -16.71 -2.75 5.22
CA PHE A 100 -16.34 -3.33 6.51
C PHE A 100 -15.60 -4.67 6.38
N ILE A 101 -16.01 -5.55 5.45
CA ILE A 101 -15.31 -6.83 5.19
C ILE A 101 -13.86 -6.60 4.77
N PHE A 102 -13.57 -5.55 3.99
CA PHE A 102 -12.19 -5.21 3.61
C PHE A 102 -11.39 -4.57 4.76
N ILE A 103 -12.06 -3.84 5.64
CA ILE A 103 -11.41 -3.17 6.78
C ILE A 103 -11.16 -4.15 7.92
N LEU A 104 -12.02 -5.16 8.11
CA LEU A 104 -11.94 -6.09 9.23
C LEU A 104 -10.58 -6.81 9.34
N PRO A 105 -9.97 -7.34 8.25
CA PRO A 105 -8.63 -7.91 8.32
C PRO A 105 -7.55 -6.90 8.72
N MET A 106 -7.74 -5.62 8.45
CA MET A 106 -6.79 -4.56 8.81
C MET A 106 -6.74 -4.29 10.33
N TRP A 107 -7.83 -4.57 11.04
CA TRP A 107 -7.91 -4.39 12.50
C TRP A 107 -7.24 -5.52 13.28
N MET A 108 -6.95 -6.64 12.62
CA MET A 108 -6.19 -7.70 13.23
C MET A 108 -4.74 -7.29 13.44
N ASN A 109 -4.17 -7.69 14.57
CA ASN A 109 -2.76 -7.47 14.86
C ASN A 109 -1.88 -8.09 13.76
N PHE A 110 -0.92 -7.31 13.25
CA PHE A 110 -0.02 -7.72 12.17
C PHE A 110 0.74 -9.01 12.50
N LEU A 111 1.27 -9.13 13.73
CA LEU A 111 2.03 -10.31 14.15
C LEU A 111 1.15 -11.56 14.17
N LEU A 112 -0.05 -11.49 14.75
CA LEU A 112 -0.98 -12.63 14.77
C LEU A 112 -1.34 -13.09 13.37
N ARG A 113 -1.55 -12.15 12.45
CA ARG A 113 -1.84 -12.42 11.05
C ARG A 113 -0.67 -13.10 10.34
N THR A 114 0.54 -12.60 10.57
CA THR A 114 1.77 -13.20 10.01
C THR A 114 1.98 -14.60 10.55
N TYR A 115 1.78 -14.83 11.85
CA TYR A 115 1.83 -16.16 12.46
C TYR A 115 0.78 -17.11 11.89
N ALA A 116 -0.43 -16.63 11.65
CA ALA A 116 -1.48 -17.45 11.03
C ALA A 116 -1.06 -17.91 9.62
N TRP A 117 -0.48 -17.02 8.82
CA TRP A 117 0.06 -17.37 7.50
C TRP A 117 1.21 -18.35 7.58
N LEU A 118 2.16 -18.16 8.50
CA LEU A 118 3.24 -19.11 8.73
C LEU A 118 2.69 -20.52 9.04
N ASN A 119 1.80 -20.64 10.03
CA ASN A 119 1.20 -21.93 10.39
C ASN A 119 0.37 -22.55 9.27
N LEU A 120 -0.22 -21.74 8.39
CA LEU A 120 -1.00 -22.24 7.25
C LEU A 120 -0.09 -22.84 6.17
N LEU A 121 1.05 -22.20 5.90
CA LEU A 121 1.95 -22.47 4.77
C LEU A 121 3.15 -23.35 5.14
N ASP A 122 3.37 -23.58 6.43
CA ASP A 122 4.52 -24.34 6.93
C ASP A 122 4.46 -25.83 6.53
N ASP A 123 5.61 -26.48 6.54
CA ASP A 123 5.74 -27.91 6.34
C ASP A 123 5.02 -28.65 7.49
N GLY A 124 3.96 -29.38 7.14
CA GLY A 124 3.05 -29.96 8.14
C GLY A 124 1.90 -29.06 8.57
N GLY A 125 1.80 -27.84 8.03
CA GLY A 125 0.69 -26.92 8.25
C GLY A 125 -0.63 -27.41 7.66
N ILE A 126 -1.69 -26.63 7.89
CA ILE A 126 -3.05 -27.00 7.46
C ILE A 126 -3.13 -27.23 5.94
N LEU A 127 -2.55 -26.31 5.17
CA LEU A 127 -2.57 -26.38 3.71
C LEU A 127 -1.76 -27.57 3.17
N PHE A 128 -0.60 -27.82 3.77
CA PHE A 128 0.24 -28.98 3.45
C PHE A 128 -0.51 -30.29 3.66
N ASN A 129 -1.18 -30.46 4.80
CA ASN A 129 -1.94 -31.65 5.14
C ASN A 129 -3.16 -31.85 4.21
N ILE A 130 -3.85 -30.76 3.84
CA ILE A 130 -4.95 -30.82 2.87
C ILE A 130 -4.43 -31.29 1.50
N CYS A 131 -3.35 -30.69 0.99
CA CYS A 131 -2.75 -31.10 -0.30
C CYS A 131 -2.31 -32.57 -0.27
N ARG A 132 -1.66 -32.99 0.81
CA ARG A 132 -1.23 -34.39 1.00
C ARG A 132 -2.41 -35.35 1.00
N ASN A 133 -3.49 -35.05 1.70
CA ASN A 133 -4.68 -35.90 1.77
C ASN A 133 -5.43 -35.97 0.43
N LEU A 134 -5.34 -34.92 -0.39
CA LEU A 134 -5.94 -34.87 -1.72
C LEU A 134 -5.04 -35.48 -2.81
N GLY A 135 -3.84 -35.99 -2.46
CA GLY A 135 -2.86 -36.52 -3.43
C GLY A 135 -2.23 -35.45 -4.32
N LEU A 136 -2.31 -34.17 -3.91
CA LEU A 136 -1.69 -33.06 -4.63
C LEU A 136 -0.21 -32.93 -4.24
N PRO A 137 0.65 -32.39 -5.13
CA PRO A 137 2.05 -32.17 -4.81
C PRO A 137 2.15 -31.20 -3.61
N THR A 138 2.87 -31.64 -2.59
CA THR A 138 3.19 -30.80 -1.42
C THR A 138 4.41 -29.96 -1.74
N PHE A 139 4.35 -28.66 -1.46
CA PHE A 139 5.45 -27.72 -1.66
C PHE A 139 5.62 -26.86 -0.41
N SER A 140 6.86 -26.69 -0.01
CA SER A 140 7.22 -25.74 1.04
C SER A 140 7.26 -24.35 0.44
N VAL A 141 6.42 -23.47 0.91
CA VAL A 141 6.35 -22.08 0.44
C VAL A 141 7.06 -21.13 1.41
N VAL A 142 7.16 -21.51 2.68
CA VAL A 142 7.79 -20.69 3.73
C VAL A 142 9.27 -20.46 3.41
N GLY A 143 9.72 -19.22 3.58
CA GLY A 143 11.09 -18.81 3.22
C GLY A 143 11.30 -18.48 1.74
N THR A 144 10.27 -18.58 0.90
CA THR A 144 10.38 -18.23 -0.52
C THR A 144 9.86 -16.81 -0.81
N ASN A 145 10.34 -16.21 -1.90
CA ASN A 145 9.84 -14.92 -2.39
C ASN A 145 8.32 -14.97 -2.68
N ALA A 146 7.81 -16.14 -3.07
CA ALA A 146 6.38 -16.34 -3.32
C ALA A 146 5.54 -16.18 -2.04
N ALA A 147 6.00 -16.73 -0.91
CA ALA A 147 5.33 -16.57 0.37
C ALA A 147 5.32 -15.10 0.83
N ILE A 148 6.44 -14.40 0.62
CA ILE A 148 6.55 -12.97 0.93
C ILE A 148 5.53 -12.18 0.10
N ILE A 149 5.50 -12.37 -1.22
CA ILE A 149 4.57 -11.69 -2.12
C ILE A 149 3.12 -11.99 -1.73
N MET A 150 2.78 -13.24 -1.40
CA MET A 150 1.44 -13.62 -1.00
C MET A 150 1.00 -12.95 0.30
N GLY A 151 1.88 -12.92 1.31
CA GLY A 151 1.65 -12.20 2.56
C GLY A 151 1.49 -10.69 2.35
N MET A 152 2.30 -10.10 1.46
CA MET A 152 2.20 -8.70 1.07
C MET A 152 0.87 -8.41 0.36
N ILE A 153 0.46 -9.24 -0.61
CA ILE A 153 -0.83 -9.08 -1.30
C ILE A 153 -1.98 -9.10 -0.29
N TYR A 154 -2.01 -10.08 0.59
CA TYR A 154 -3.05 -10.17 1.61
C TYR A 154 -3.12 -8.92 2.51
N ASN A 155 -1.97 -8.38 2.90
CA ASN A 155 -1.90 -7.20 3.74
C ASN A 155 -2.33 -5.93 3.02
N PHE A 156 -1.92 -5.76 1.76
CA PHE A 156 -2.06 -4.51 1.02
C PHE A 156 -3.28 -4.45 0.09
N LEU A 157 -3.90 -5.61 -0.22
CA LEU A 157 -5.06 -5.66 -1.09
C LEU A 157 -6.21 -4.71 -0.67
N PRO A 158 -6.62 -4.64 0.61
CA PRO A 158 -7.65 -3.71 1.04
C PRO A 158 -7.31 -2.25 0.79
N PHE A 159 -6.03 -1.88 0.98
CA PHE A 159 -5.52 -0.53 0.75
C PHE A 159 -5.50 -0.16 -0.74
N MET A 160 -5.48 -1.15 -1.63
CA MET A 160 -5.58 -0.93 -3.07
C MET A 160 -7.04 -0.89 -3.54
N VAL A 161 -7.88 -1.82 -3.06
CA VAL A 161 -9.28 -1.96 -3.51
C VAL A 161 -10.12 -0.73 -3.16
N LEU A 162 -10.07 -0.26 -1.91
CA LEU A 162 -10.94 0.82 -1.44
C LEU A 162 -10.69 2.17 -2.14
N PRO A 163 -9.43 2.66 -2.25
CA PRO A 163 -9.19 3.89 -2.99
C PRO A 163 -9.45 3.74 -4.49
N LEU A 164 -9.15 2.57 -5.07
CA LEU A 164 -9.42 2.29 -6.48
C LEU A 164 -10.93 2.31 -6.76
N PHE A 165 -11.74 1.72 -5.89
CA PHE A 165 -13.19 1.84 -5.93
C PHE A 165 -13.64 3.31 -5.90
N ASN A 166 -13.05 4.13 -5.01
CA ASN A 166 -13.35 5.56 -4.93
C ASN A 166 -12.98 6.32 -6.22
N VAL A 167 -11.86 5.95 -6.86
CA VAL A 167 -11.46 6.54 -8.15
C VAL A 167 -12.45 6.15 -9.25
N LEU A 168 -12.80 4.87 -9.33
CA LEU A 168 -13.72 4.36 -10.34
C LEU A 168 -15.14 4.92 -10.19
N THR A 169 -15.61 5.16 -8.96
CA THR A 169 -16.94 5.74 -8.71
C THR A 169 -17.05 7.22 -9.11
N LYS A 170 -15.92 7.92 -9.22
CA LYS A 170 -15.88 9.31 -9.68
C LYS A 170 -15.97 9.44 -11.21
N ILE A 171 -15.78 8.37 -11.95
CA ILE A 171 -15.91 8.37 -13.41
C ILE A 171 -17.42 8.47 -13.73
N ASP A 172 -17.78 9.52 -14.46
CA ASP A 172 -19.16 9.79 -14.85
C ASP A 172 -19.69 8.69 -15.77
N GLU A 173 -20.83 8.12 -15.41
CA GLU A 173 -21.53 7.09 -16.20
C GLU A 173 -21.92 7.61 -17.60
N ASN A 174 -22.18 8.91 -17.75
CA ASN A 174 -22.51 9.52 -19.04
C ASN A 174 -21.36 9.39 -20.04
N VAL A 175 -20.10 9.50 -19.58
CA VAL A 175 -18.91 9.30 -20.44
C VAL A 175 -18.82 7.85 -20.92
N LEU A 176 -19.14 6.88 -20.04
CA LEU A 176 -19.14 5.47 -20.38
C LEU A 176 -20.29 5.12 -21.35
N ASN A 177 -21.46 5.72 -21.17
CA ASN A 177 -22.61 5.54 -22.05
C ASN A 177 -22.38 6.18 -23.41
N ALA A 178 -21.85 7.39 -23.48
CA ALA A 178 -21.50 8.05 -24.74
C ALA A 178 -20.49 7.21 -25.57
N ALA A 179 -19.51 6.57 -24.91
CA ALA A 179 -18.60 5.67 -25.60
C ALA A 179 -19.30 4.43 -26.18
N ARG A 180 -20.31 3.88 -25.47
CA ARG A 180 -21.14 2.76 -25.95
C ARG A 180 -22.04 3.17 -27.11
N ASP A 181 -22.63 4.37 -27.03
CA ASP A 181 -23.48 4.92 -28.09
C ASP A 181 -22.70 5.14 -29.40
N LEU A 182 -21.38 5.40 -29.28
CA LEU A 182 -20.44 5.43 -30.41
C LEU A 182 -20.01 4.03 -30.91
N GLY A 183 -20.63 2.96 -30.41
CA GLY A 183 -20.38 1.58 -30.84
C GLY A 183 -19.21 0.90 -30.13
N ALA A 184 -18.66 1.46 -29.06
CA ALA A 184 -17.59 0.82 -28.33
C ALA A 184 -18.10 -0.39 -27.53
N ASN A 185 -17.46 -1.55 -27.71
CA ASN A 185 -17.71 -2.72 -26.88
C ASN A 185 -17.14 -2.55 -25.44
N SER A 186 -17.54 -3.44 -24.52
CA SER A 186 -17.14 -3.35 -23.11
C SER A 186 -15.61 -3.33 -22.89
N ALA A 187 -14.85 -4.05 -23.71
CA ALA A 187 -13.39 -4.05 -23.63
C ALA A 187 -12.81 -2.70 -24.10
N GLN A 188 -13.37 -2.13 -25.19
CA GLN A 188 -12.96 -0.82 -25.68
C GLN A 188 -13.30 0.29 -24.68
N VAL A 189 -14.46 0.27 -24.06
CA VAL A 189 -14.82 1.19 -22.99
C VAL A 189 -13.85 1.07 -21.81
N PHE A 190 -13.48 -0.15 -21.46
CA PHE A 190 -12.51 -0.41 -20.41
C PHE A 190 -11.13 0.18 -20.73
N PHE A 191 -10.51 -0.26 -21.83
CA PHE A 191 -9.13 0.10 -22.17
C PHE A 191 -8.98 1.55 -22.66
N LYS A 192 -9.97 2.09 -23.38
CA LYS A 192 -9.88 3.43 -23.97
C LYS A 192 -10.47 4.55 -23.12
N VAL A 193 -11.34 4.23 -22.15
CA VAL A 193 -12.02 5.24 -21.33
C VAL A 193 -11.76 5.03 -19.85
N THR A 194 -12.17 3.87 -19.29
CA THR A 194 -12.13 3.64 -17.85
C THR A 194 -10.71 3.61 -17.31
N LEU A 195 -9.83 2.84 -17.95
CA LEU A 195 -8.44 2.67 -17.53
C LEU A 195 -7.65 3.99 -17.60
N PRO A 196 -7.67 4.76 -18.73
CA PRO A 196 -6.97 6.04 -18.78
C PRO A 196 -7.48 7.07 -17.76
N LEU A 197 -8.79 7.15 -17.55
CA LEU A 197 -9.39 8.06 -16.57
C LEU A 197 -9.05 7.68 -15.12
N SER A 198 -8.82 6.40 -14.84
CA SER A 198 -8.41 5.93 -13.52
C SER A 198 -6.88 5.97 -13.29
N LEU A 199 -6.09 6.13 -14.36
CA LEU A 199 -4.63 6.03 -14.32
C LEU A 199 -3.96 6.98 -13.29
N PRO A 200 -4.34 8.24 -13.16
CA PRO A 200 -3.75 9.13 -12.14
C PRO A 200 -3.93 8.61 -10.72
N GLY A 201 -5.11 8.03 -10.43
CA GLY A 201 -5.39 7.40 -9.14
C GLY A 201 -4.58 6.11 -8.94
N ILE A 202 -4.45 5.29 -9.97
CA ILE A 202 -3.65 4.06 -9.95
C ILE A 202 -2.17 4.38 -9.68
N ILE A 203 -1.59 5.36 -10.35
CA ILE A 203 -0.19 5.76 -10.15
C ILE A 203 0.04 6.21 -8.72
N SER A 204 -0.84 7.05 -8.17
CA SER A 204 -0.73 7.52 -6.79
C SER A 204 -0.78 6.36 -5.79
N LEU A 205 -1.67 5.38 -5.99
CA LEU A 205 -1.77 4.19 -5.14
C LEU A 205 -0.56 3.28 -5.28
N SER A 206 -0.07 3.07 -6.50
CA SER A 206 1.10 2.22 -6.76
C SER A 206 2.36 2.77 -6.10
N LEU A 207 2.55 4.09 -6.09
CA LEU A 207 3.67 4.73 -5.41
C LEU A 207 3.63 4.51 -3.90
N ILE A 208 2.45 4.57 -3.27
CA ILE A 208 2.30 4.25 -1.84
C ILE A 208 2.70 2.80 -1.58
N HIS A 209 2.24 1.86 -2.39
CA HIS A 209 2.55 0.43 -2.24
C HIS A 209 4.04 0.11 -2.44
N ILE A 210 4.71 0.77 -3.37
CA ILE A 210 6.14 0.58 -3.61
C ILE A 210 6.98 1.13 -2.46
N SER A 211 6.55 2.23 -1.82
CA SER A 211 7.30 2.86 -0.74
C SER A 211 7.12 2.18 0.63
N GLU A 212 6.01 1.48 0.87
CA GLU A 212 5.71 0.87 2.16
C GLU A 212 6.55 -0.38 2.50
N PRO A 213 6.79 -1.33 1.57
CA PRO A 213 7.62 -2.51 1.86
C PRO A 213 9.09 -2.19 2.16
N THR A 214 9.57 -1.01 1.81
CA THR A 214 10.94 -0.57 2.11
C THR A 214 11.12 -0.18 3.58
N ARG A 215 10.07 -0.22 4.39
CA ARG A 215 10.10 0.05 5.84
C ARG A 215 10.25 -1.20 6.72
N LEU A 216 10.32 -2.38 6.11
CA LEU A 216 10.64 -3.64 6.75
C LEU A 216 12.14 -3.93 6.60
#